data_150e5ee5330420f38df89c036eea37c9
#
_entry.id   150e5ee5330420f38df89c036eea37c9
#
_cell.length_a   1.000
_cell.length_b   1.000
_cell.length_c   1.000
_cell.angle_alpha   90.00
_cell.angle_beta   90.00
_cell.angle_gamma   90.00
#
_symmetry.space_group_name_H-M   'P 1'
#
loop_
_entity.id
_entity.type
_entity.pdbx_description
1 polymer ?
#
loop_
_entity_poly.entity_id
_entity_poly.type
_entity_poly.pdbx_seq_one_letter_code
_entity_poly.pdbx_strand_id
1 'polypeptide(L)'
;MRAVGVNSYGGPEALEVVELPEEQAGPGEVRLRVLAAAVNPTDTLARNGSRVETQKMDPFPYVPGMDAAGVVDQVGSEVTTGVSVGDAVMAMVVPRGAHGAYREKIVLQGSSVVPAPTGFSHAQVCTLPMNGLTATLSLDLLG
;
A
#
# COMPACT_ATOMS: atom_id res chain seq x y z
N MET A 1 7.84 -11.36 -8.30
CA MET A 1 6.71 -11.46 -7.35
C MET A 1 5.42 -11.07 -8.02
N ARG A 2 4.30 -11.60 -7.53
CA ARG A 2 2.99 -11.31 -8.09
C ARG A 2 2.39 -10.03 -7.50
N ALA A 3 1.63 -9.34 -8.34
CA ALA A 3 0.76 -8.23 -7.95
C ALA A 3 -0.57 -8.34 -8.70
N VAL A 4 -1.58 -7.61 -8.27
CA VAL A 4 -2.81 -7.42 -9.02
C VAL A 4 -2.82 -5.99 -9.54
N GLY A 5 -2.84 -5.85 -10.84
CA GLY A 5 -2.72 -4.56 -11.51
C GLY A 5 -3.57 -4.47 -12.76
N VAL A 6 -3.44 -3.37 -13.48
CA VAL A 6 -4.07 -3.16 -14.78
C VAL A 6 -3.02 -2.72 -15.82
N ASN A 7 -3.14 -3.24 -17.04
CA ASN A 7 -2.36 -2.83 -18.21
C ASN A 7 -3.13 -1.83 -19.10
N SER A 8 -4.40 -1.62 -18.80
CA SER A 8 -5.25 -0.59 -19.43
C SER A 8 -6.39 -0.23 -18.48
N TYR A 9 -6.92 0.97 -18.61
CA TYR A 9 -8.08 1.37 -17.82
C TYR A 9 -9.32 0.53 -18.16
N GLY A 10 -10.11 0.21 -17.14
CA GLY A 10 -11.32 -0.59 -17.33
C GLY A 10 -12.12 -0.84 -16.06
N GLY A 11 -13.14 -1.66 -16.16
CA GLY A 11 -13.92 -2.17 -15.04
C GLY A 11 -13.14 -3.19 -14.19
N PRO A 12 -13.83 -3.92 -13.30
CA PRO A 12 -13.20 -4.96 -12.47
C PRO A 12 -12.48 -6.04 -13.30
N GLU A 13 -12.93 -6.30 -14.50
CA GLU A 13 -12.36 -7.25 -15.46
C GLU A 13 -10.96 -6.86 -15.97
N ALA A 14 -10.57 -5.60 -15.82
CA ALA A 14 -9.23 -5.13 -16.18
C ALA A 14 -8.16 -5.52 -15.16
N LEU A 15 -8.56 -5.96 -13.95
CA LEU A 15 -7.62 -6.43 -12.94
C LEU A 15 -7.08 -7.80 -13.34
N GLU A 16 -5.77 -7.90 -13.39
CA GLU A 16 -5.06 -9.14 -13.72
C GLU A 16 -3.85 -9.35 -12.82
N VAL A 17 -3.38 -10.58 -12.74
CA VAL A 17 -2.13 -10.90 -12.05
C VAL A 17 -0.97 -10.48 -12.96
N VAL A 18 -0.12 -9.61 -12.46
CA VAL A 18 1.09 -9.13 -13.14
C VAL A 18 2.33 -9.57 -12.38
N GLU A 19 3.41 -9.83 -13.10
CA GLU A 19 4.70 -10.15 -12.51
C GLU A 19 5.56 -8.87 -12.41
N LEU A 20 6.07 -8.62 -11.22
CA LEU A 20 6.96 -7.49 -10.93
C LEU A 20 8.31 -7.98 -10.40
N PRO A 21 9.38 -7.22 -10.59
CA PRO A 21 10.65 -7.50 -9.92
C PRO A 21 10.47 -7.41 -8.40
N GLU A 22 11.23 -8.20 -7.66
CA GLU A 22 11.27 -8.10 -6.20
C GLU A 22 12.24 -7.00 -5.79
N GLU A 23 11.74 -5.99 -5.09
CA GLU A 23 12.51 -4.86 -4.59
C GLU A 23 13.16 -5.20 -3.24
N GLN A 24 14.30 -4.57 -2.95
CA GLN A 24 15.00 -4.67 -1.67
C GLN A 24 14.92 -3.35 -0.93
N ALA A 25 14.77 -3.39 0.38
CA ALA A 25 14.75 -2.17 1.20
C ALA A 25 16.11 -1.51 1.21
N GLY A 26 16.17 -0.26 0.76
CA GLY A 26 17.33 0.62 0.85
C GLY A 26 17.41 1.36 2.21
N PRO A 27 18.35 2.31 2.33
CA PRO A 27 18.46 3.14 3.54
C PRO A 27 17.15 3.89 3.84
N GLY A 28 16.70 3.86 5.09
CA GLY A 28 15.46 4.48 5.54
C GLY A 28 14.17 3.72 5.15
N GLU A 29 14.29 2.59 4.45
CA GLU A 29 13.16 1.83 3.93
C GLU A 29 12.94 0.51 4.66
N VAL A 30 11.71 0.04 4.65
CA VAL A 30 11.32 -1.29 5.12
C VAL A 30 10.57 -2.02 4.03
N ARG A 31 10.75 -3.34 3.95
CA ARG A 31 9.95 -4.18 3.09
C ARG A 31 8.95 -4.98 3.90
N LEU A 32 7.71 -4.96 3.46
CA LEU A 32 6.62 -5.72 4.03
C LEU A 32 6.26 -6.89 3.12
N ARG A 33 6.05 -8.05 3.72
CA ARG A 33 5.26 -9.13 3.14
C ARG A 33 3.79 -8.79 3.41
N VAL A 34 3.05 -8.40 2.37
CA VAL A 34 1.66 -7.98 2.48
C VAL A 34 0.76 -9.20 2.69
N LEU A 35 -0.09 -9.15 3.69
CA LEU A 35 -1.05 -10.20 4.04
C LEU A 35 -2.49 -9.78 3.80
N ALA A 36 -2.75 -8.47 3.78
CA ALA A 36 -4.04 -7.90 3.41
C ALA A 36 -3.86 -6.47 2.89
N ALA A 37 -4.71 -6.08 1.96
CA ALA A 37 -4.83 -4.73 1.44
C ALA A 37 -6.32 -4.37 1.33
N ALA A 38 -6.69 -3.14 1.70
CA ALA A 38 -8.06 -2.68 1.59
C ALA A 38 -8.37 -2.19 0.17
N VAL A 39 -9.64 -2.21 -0.21
CA VAL A 39 -10.14 -1.61 -1.45
C VAL A 39 -10.83 -0.30 -1.11
N ASN A 40 -10.31 0.79 -1.62
CA ASN A 40 -10.85 2.14 -1.44
C ASN A 40 -11.52 2.64 -2.72
N PRO A 41 -12.47 3.60 -2.64
CA PRO A 41 -13.04 4.23 -3.83
C PRO A 41 -11.98 4.79 -4.79
N THR A 42 -10.87 5.31 -4.26
CA THR A 42 -9.74 5.83 -5.03
C THR A 42 -9.13 4.76 -5.93
N ASP A 43 -9.02 3.51 -5.47
CA ASP A 43 -8.47 2.41 -6.26
C ASP A 43 -9.36 2.10 -7.48
N THR A 44 -10.69 2.17 -7.31
CA THR A 44 -11.64 1.95 -8.39
C THR A 44 -11.61 3.09 -9.42
N LEU A 45 -11.49 4.34 -8.95
CA LEU A 45 -11.38 5.52 -9.83
C LEU A 45 -10.03 5.55 -10.57
N ALA A 46 -8.97 5.10 -9.95
CA ALA A 46 -7.67 4.95 -10.60
C ALA A 46 -7.75 3.86 -11.69
N ARG A 47 -8.25 2.67 -11.35
CA ARG A 47 -8.39 1.56 -12.29
C ARG A 47 -9.18 1.92 -13.54
N ASN A 48 -10.30 2.64 -13.40
CA ASN A 48 -11.17 2.97 -14.53
C ASN A 48 -10.75 4.21 -15.33
N GLY A 49 -9.66 4.88 -14.96
CA GLY A 49 -9.12 6.05 -15.64
C GLY A 49 -9.77 7.38 -15.27
N SER A 50 -10.74 7.40 -14.33
CA SER A 50 -11.38 8.67 -13.91
C SER A 50 -10.44 9.66 -13.24
N ARG A 51 -9.22 9.23 -12.89
CA ARG A 51 -8.20 10.05 -12.27
C ARG A 51 -6.93 10.23 -13.10
N VAL A 52 -6.97 9.90 -14.38
CA VAL A 52 -5.80 9.97 -15.28
C VAL A 52 -5.14 11.35 -15.29
N GLU A 53 -5.91 12.42 -15.21
CA GLU A 53 -5.38 13.78 -15.21
C GLU A 53 -4.71 14.19 -13.88
N THR A 54 -5.15 13.61 -12.77
CA THR A 54 -4.67 13.95 -11.42
C THR A 54 -3.69 12.93 -10.86
N GLN A 55 -3.79 11.68 -11.30
CA GLN A 55 -2.88 10.61 -10.95
C GLN A 55 -2.10 10.19 -12.19
N LYS A 56 -0.82 10.54 -12.26
CA LYS A 56 0.05 10.02 -13.31
C LYS A 56 0.22 8.52 -13.11
N MET A 57 -0.54 7.74 -13.89
CA MET A 57 -0.56 6.28 -13.78
C MET A 57 0.47 5.59 -14.70
N ASP A 58 1.28 6.36 -15.42
CA ASP A 58 2.39 5.84 -16.19
C ASP A 58 3.62 5.55 -15.31
N PRO A 59 4.37 4.48 -15.60
CA PRO A 59 4.07 3.46 -16.62
C PRO A 59 3.09 2.39 -16.14
N PHE A 60 2.40 1.72 -17.07
CA PHE A 60 1.71 0.47 -16.80
C PHE A 60 2.74 -0.68 -16.60
N PRO A 61 2.40 -1.76 -15.85
CA PRO A 61 1.11 -1.94 -15.17
C PRO A 61 0.93 -0.98 -14.00
N TYR A 62 -0.28 -0.48 -13.80
CA TYR A 62 -0.64 0.23 -12.59
C TYR A 62 -1.13 -0.76 -11.53
N VAL A 63 -0.54 -0.69 -10.34
CA VAL A 63 -0.92 -1.50 -9.19
C VAL A 63 -1.65 -0.62 -8.17
N PRO A 64 -2.95 -0.85 -7.92
CA PRO A 64 -3.70 -0.11 -6.91
C PRO A 64 -3.32 -0.51 -5.48
N GLY A 65 -4.02 0.08 -4.52
CA GLY A 65 -3.94 -0.23 -3.09
C GLY A 65 -3.25 0.87 -2.30
N MET A 66 -4.03 1.53 -1.44
CA MET A 66 -3.57 2.61 -0.57
C MET A 66 -3.30 2.16 0.85
N ASP A 67 -3.70 0.96 1.22
CA ASP A 67 -3.56 0.39 2.55
C ASP A 67 -2.91 -0.98 2.50
N ALA A 68 -1.95 -1.22 3.37
CA ALA A 68 -1.33 -2.51 3.54
C ALA A 68 -1.30 -2.92 5.01
N ALA A 69 -1.52 -4.19 5.28
CA ALA A 69 -1.19 -4.84 6.55
C ALA A 69 -0.39 -6.10 6.28
N GLY A 70 0.63 -6.34 7.08
CA GLY A 70 1.51 -7.48 6.87
C GLY A 70 2.59 -7.59 7.92
N VAL A 71 3.67 -8.23 7.54
CA VAL A 71 4.83 -8.48 8.41
C VAL A 71 6.07 -7.91 7.75
N VAL A 72 6.89 -7.20 8.53
CA VAL A 72 8.19 -6.72 8.09
C VAL A 72 9.09 -7.91 7.77
N ASP A 73 9.60 -8.00 6.54
CA ASP A 73 10.53 -9.06 6.13
C ASP A 73 11.94 -8.54 5.83
N GLN A 74 12.11 -7.22 5.72
CA GLN A 74 13.41 -6.58 5.58
C GLN A 74 13.38 -5.16 6.15
N VAL A 75 14.46 -4.77 6.82
CA VAL A 75 14.69 -3.41 7.34
C VAL A 75 16.00 -2.91 6.74
N GLY A 76 15.96 -1.79 6.04
CA GLY A 76 17.13 -1.13 5.52
C GLY A 76 17.94 -0.40 6.63
N SER A 77 19.14 0.03 6.29
CA SER A 77 19.90 0.91 7.19
C SER A 77 19.16 2.24 7.40
N GLU A 78 19.48 2.95 8.47
CA GLU A 78 18.95 4.29 8.78
C GLU A 78 17.43 4.34 9.09
N VAL A 79 16.77 3.19 9.27
CA VAL A 79 15.39 3.14 9.78
C VAL A 79 15.38 3.45 11.28
N THR A 80 14.66 4.50 11.69
CA THR A 80 14.61 4.98 13.09
C THR A 80 13.25 4.77 13.75
N THR A 81 12.30 4.16 13.07
CA THR A 81 10.91 3.99 13.56
C THR A 81 10.75 2.86 14.58
N GLY A 82 11.82 2.13 14.90
CA GLY A 82 11.81 1.05 15.89
C GLY A 82 11.16 -0.26 15.42
N VAL A 83 10.75 -0.35 14.14
CA VAL A 83 10.22 -1.60 13.58
C VAL A 83 11.35 -2.60 13.30
N SER A 84 11.07 -3.87 13.47
CA SER A 84 12.01 -4.98 13.31
C SER A 84 11.43 -6.06 12.39
N VAL A 85 12.31 -6.87 11.80
CA VAL A 85 11.87 -8.05 11.01
C VAL A 85 11.03 -8.97 11.90
N GLY A 86 9.87 -9.36 11.38
CA GLY A 86 8.88 -10.17 12.09
C GLY A 86 7.73 -9.37 12.72
N ASP A 87 7.85 -8.05 12.83
CA ASP A 87 6.78 -7.22 13.38
C ASP A 87 5.55 -7.20 12.48
N ALA A 88 4.38 -7.33 13.11
CA ALA A 88 3.10 -7.09 12.46
C ALA A 88 2.87 -5.57 12.35
N VAL A 89 2.61 -5.11 11.14
CA VAL A 89 2.53 -3.68 10.82
C VAL A 89 1.38 -3.34 9.89
N MET A 90 1.03 -2.07 9.87
CA MET A 90 0.17 -1.47 8.86
C MET A 90 0.85 -0.25 8.24
N ALA A 91 0.45 0.08 7.02
CA ALA A 91 1.04 1.20 6.29
C ALA A 91 0.03 1.86 5.36
N MET A 92 0.16 3.18 5.23
CA MET A 92 -0.46 3.92 4.12
C MET A 92 0.48 3.91 2.94
N VAL A 93 -0.07 3.63 1.76
CA VAL A 93 0.65 3.58 0.49
C VAL A 93 0.10 4.66 -0.43
N VAL A 94 0.97 5.39 -1.11
CA VAL A 94 0.58 6.29 -2.20
C VAL A 94 0.89 5.58 -3.52
N PRO A 95 -0.13 5.02 -4.22
CA PRO A 95 0.12 4.26 -5.44
C PRO A 95 0.67 5.14 -6.57
N ARG A 96 1.70 4.64 -7.26
CA ARG A 96 2.29 5.31 -8.44
C ARG A 96 2.79 4.24 -9.41
N GLY A 97 2.21 4.19 -10.61
CA GLY A 97 2.57 3.15 -11.57
C GLY A 97 2.45 1.75 -10.95
N ALA A 98 3.51 0.95 -10.97
CA ALA A 98 3.51 -0.38 -10.39
C ALA A 98 3.61 -0.41 -8.84
N HIS A 99 3.68 0.73 -8.15
CA HIS A 99 3.85 0.81 -6.69
C HIS A 99 2.53 1.06 -5.97
N GLY A 100 1.81 0.00 -5.63
CA GLY A 100 0.61 -0.02 -4.81
C GLY A 100 0.53 -1.27 -3.95
N ALA A 101 -0.38 -1.32 -2.99
CA ALA A 101 -0.44 -2.38 -1.97
C ALA A 101 -0.97 -3.73 -2.47
N TYR A 102 -1.54 -3.81 -3.69
CA TYR A 102 -2.07 -5.09 -4.23
C TYR A 102 -0.95 -5.97 -4.75
N ARG A 103 0.02 -6.30 -3.90
CA ARG A 103 1.22 -7.07 -4.24
C ARG A 103 1.70 -7.92 -3.06
N GLU A 104 2.49 -8.95 -3.35
CA GLU A 104 3.00 -9.87 -2.33
C GLU A 104 3.99 -9.20 -1.36
N LYS A 105 4.83 -8.30 -1.86
CA LYS A 105 5.80 -7.54 -1.05
C LYS A 105 5.86 -6.10 -1.54
N ILE A 106 6.05 -5.17 -0.61
CA ILE A 106 6.18 -3.74 -0.92
C ILE A 106 7.31 -3.12 -0.10
N VAL A 107 8.10 -2.27 -0.74
CA VAL A 107 9.12 -1.45 -0.08
C VAL A 107 8.53 -0.07 0.18
N LEU A 108 8.62 0.41 1.40
CA LEU A 108 8.07 1.68 1.86
C LEU A 108 9.09 2.43 2.70
N GLN A 109 8.95 3.76 2.75
CA GLN A 109 9.68 4.55 3.74
C GLN A 109 9.29 4.08 5.16
N GLY A 110 10.27 3.90 6.04
CA GLY A 110 10.03 3.46 7.41
C GLY A 110 9.00 4.34 8.15
N SER A 111 8.96 5.64 7.85
CA SER A 111 7.99 6.60 8.41
C SER A 111 6.53 6.36 7.98
N SER A 112 6.30 5.60 6.92
CA SER A 112 4.95 5.23 6.46
C SER A 112 4.41 3.96 7.11
N VAL A 113 5.22 3.32 7.97
CA VAL A 113 4.92 2.02 8.59
C VAL A 113 4.78 2.18 10.09
N VAL A 114 3.70 1.65 10.65
CA VAL A 114 3.44 1.68 12.09
C VAL A 114 3.04 0.28 12.59
N PRO A 115 3.28 -0.03 13.87
CA PRO A 115 2.85 -1.30 14.44
C PRO A 115 1.35 -1.53 14.27
N ALA A 116 0.97 -2.75 13.92
CA ALA A 116 -0.43 -3.15 13.88
C ALA A 116 -1.01 -3.25 15.30
N PRO A 117 -2.26 -2.84 15.52
CA PRO A 117 -2.91 -3.05 16.80
C PRO A 117 -3.04 -4.55 17.10
N THR A 118 -2.79 -4.93 18.35
CA THR A 118 -2.83 -6.34 18.79
C THR A 118 -4.27 -6.85 18.88
N GLY A 119 -4.45 -8.15 18.65
CA GLY A 119 -5.75 -8.81 18.75
C GLY A 119 -6.64 -8.70 17.51
N PHE A 120 -6.15 -8.10 16.43
CA PHE A 120 -6.88 -7.97 15.17
C PHE A 120 -6.19 -8.75 14.04
N SER A 121 -6.99 -9.27 13.11
CA SER A 121 -6.48 -9.89 11.88
C SER A 121 -5.92 -8.84 10.92
N HIS A 122 -4.99 -9.22 10.04
CA HIS A 122 -4.46 -8.31 9.02
C HIS A 122 -5.56 -7.73 8.10
N ALA A 123 -6.64 -8.50 7.86
CA ALA A 123 -7.80 -8.03 7.10
C ALA A 123 -8.56 -6.90 7.82
N GLN A 124 -8.63 -6.92 9.14
CA GLN A 124 -9.18 -5.81 9.91
C GLN A 124 -8.20 -4.63 9.96
N VAL A 125 -6.94 -4.92 10.22
CA VAL A 125 -5.89 -3.90 10.34
C VAL A 125 -5.72 -3.09 9.05
N CYS A 126 -5.76 -3.72 7.87
CA CYS A 126 -5.57 -3.00 6.61
C CYS A 126 -6.68 -1.99 6.29
N THR A 127 -7.80 -1.99 7.01
CA THR A 127 -8.86 -0.99 6.83
C THR A 127 -8.60 0.31 7.59
N LEU A 128 -7.58 0.37 8.44
CA LEU A 128 -7.34 1.50 9.34
C LEU A 128 -6.55 2.65 8.71
N PRO A 129 -5.45 2.45 7.93
CA PRO A 129 -4.55 3.54 7.60
C PRO A 129 -5.25 4.71 6.90
N MET A 130 -5.89 4.46 5.77
CA MET A 130 -6.55 5.50 4.97
C MET A 130 -7.79 6.06 5.66
N ASN A 131 -8.62 5.19 6.26
CA ASN A 131 -9.84 5.60 6.95
C ASN A 131 -9.52 6.37 8.24
N GLY A 132 -8.56 5.90 9.02
CA GLY A 132 -8.11 6.56 10.25
C GLY A 132 -7.52 7.93 9.97
N LEU A 133 -6.63 8.04 8.96
CA LEU A 133 -6.05 9.31 8.55
C LEU A 133 -7.13 10.29 8.07
N THR A 134 -8.06 9.82 7.23
CA THR A 134 -9.17 10.65 6.74
C THR A 134 -10.05 11.14 7.88
N ALA A 135 -10.40 10.27 8.82
CA ALA A 135 -11.21 10.63 9.98
C ALA A 135 -10.50 11.67 10.85
N THR A 136 -9.22 11.45 11.17
CA THR A 136 -8.42 12.38 11.99
C THR A 136 -8.33 13.75 11.33
N LEU A 137 -7.93 13.81 10.07
CA LEU A 137 -7.84 15.08 9.34
C LEU A 137 -9.19 15.80 9.22
N SER A 138 -10.29 15.05 9.07
CA SER A 138 -11.62 15.65 9.03
C SER A 138 -12.03 16.24 10.37
N LEU A 139 -11.72 15.58 11.47
CA LEU A 139 -11.99 16.10 12.83
C LEU A 139 -11.14 17.33 13.13
N ASP A 140 -9.86 17.31 12.76
CA ASP A 140 -8.96 18.47 12.94
C ASP A 140 -9.44 19.71 12.17
N LEU A 141 -10.07 19.52 11.01
CA LEU A 141 -10.66 20.64 10.24
C LEU A 141 -11.96 21.19 10.83
N LEU A 142 -12.66 20.41 11.64
CA LEU A 142 -13.91 20.81 12.27
C LEU A 142 -13.70 21.50 13.62
N GLY A 143 -12.51 21.46 14.22
CA GLY A 143 -12.13 22.07 15.50
C GLY A 143 -12.46 21.17 16.65
#